data_416382574450562cbf2f575bdff56af0
#
_entry.id   416382574450562cbf2f575bdff56af0
#
_cell.length_a   1.000
_cell.length_b   1.000
_cell.length_c   1.000
_cell.angle_alpha   90.00
_cell.angle_beta   90.00
_cell.angle_gamma   90.00
#
_symmetry.space_group_name_H-M   'P 1'
#
loop_
_entity.id
_entity.type
_entity.pdbx_description
1 polymer ?
#
loop_
_entity_poly.entity_id
_entity_poly.type
_entity_poly.pdbx_seq_one_letter_code
_entity_poly.pdbx_strand_id
1 'polypeptide(L)'
;AVRSPATLSNLGSGFDVFGLALREPYDVVEARRISDRKVVIEDIEGPGASSITTDPTRNSAGIAARAVLELAGAGFGVALRIKKGIRPCSGIGSSGASAAGGACAANLLLDRPLRSEELVVCAARAEQATSGSFHADNVGPAVLGGFTVIRSYEPFEIHRMDPPVELGVVVTMPDFLVNTREA
;
A
#
# COMPACT_ATOMS: atom_id res chain seq x y z
N ALA A 1 0.10 -15.11 0.57
CA ALA A 1 -0.35 -14.08 -0.38
C ALA A 1 -1.35 -13.14 0.28
N VAL A 2 -1.31 -11.86 -0.08
CA VAL A 2 -2.21 -10.80 0.40
C VAL A 2 -2.87 -10.14 -0.79
N ARG A 3 -4.18 -9.88 -0.70
CA ARG A 3 -4.88 -8.99 -1.62
C ARG A 3 -4.84 -7.58 -1.05
N SER A 4 -4.40 -6.61 -1.83
CA SER A 4 -4.36 -5.20 -1.44
C SER A 4 -5.25 -4.39 -2.40
N PRO A 5 -6.33 -3.79 -1.91
CA PRO A 5 -7.34 -3.15 -2.74
C PRO A 5 -6.88 -1.83 -3.35
N ALA A 6 -7.51 -1.42 -4.43
CA ALA A 6 -7.52 -0.04 -4.86
C ALA A 6 -8.21 0.84 -3.82
N THR A 7 -7.87 2.12 -3.81
CA THR A 7 -8.37 3.07 -2.83
C THR A 7 -8.76 4.39 -3.49
N LEU A 8 -9.72 5.07 -2.88
CA LEU A 8 -10.05 6.46 -3.17
C LEU A 8 -9.62 7.30 -1.97
N SER A 9 -8.93 8.38 -2.22
CA SER A 9 -8.50 9.35 -1.22
C SER A 9 -9.09 10.73 -1.49
N ASN A 10 -8.86 11.68 -0.59
CA ASN A 10 -9.28 13.08 -0.76
C ASN A 10 -10.79 13.30 -0.97
N LEU A 11 -11.64 12.43 -0.45
CA LEU A 11 -13.07 12.42 -0.67
C LEU A 11 -13.73 13.74 -0.24
N GLY A 12 -14.04 14.60 -1.20
CA GLY A 12 -14.64 15.91 -0.97
C GLY A 12 -13.74 16.82 -0.12
N SER A 13 -14.18 17.18 1.08
CA SER A 13 -13.45 18.04 2.02
C SER A 13 -12.34 17.31 2.81
N GLY A 14 -12.12 16.03 2.54
CA GLY A 14 -11.19 15.18 3.30
C GLY A 14 -9.80 15.08 2.70
N PHE A 15 -9.25 16.17 2.15
CA PHE A 15 -7.91 16.21 1.56
C PHE A 15 -6.85 15.72 2.55
N ASP A 16 -6.05 14.72 2.15
CA ASP A 16 -5.02 14.02 2.97
C ASP A 16 -5.55 13.35 4.26
N VAL A 17 -6.89 13.29 4.45
CA VAL A 17 -7.52 12.80 5.67
C VAL A 17 -8.40 11.59 5.43
N PHE A 18 -9.20 11.60 4.34
CA PHE A 18 -10.16 10.54 4.08
C PHE A 18 -9.65 9.54 3.05
N GLY A 19 -9.88 8.25 3.35
CA GLY A 19 -9.60 7.16 2.44
C GLY A 19 -10.68 6.10 2.45
N LEU A 20 -10.93 5.47 1.29
CA LEU A 20 -11.91 4.41 1.12
C LEU A 20 -11.29 3.25 0.35
N ALA A 21 -11.36 2.04 0.90
CA ALA A 21 -10.97 0.82 0.21
C ALA A 21 -12.07 0.39 -0.77
N LEU A 22 -11.69 0.05 -1.99
CA LEU A 22 -12.58 -0.54 -2.98
C LEU A 22 -12.57 -2.07 -2.86
N ARG A 23 -13.65 -2.73 -3.29
CA ARG A 23 -13.66 -4.19 -3.37
C ARG A 23 -12.78 -4.70 -4.52
N GLU A 24 -12.79 -3.96 -5.62
CA GLU A 24 -12.03 -4.23 -6.86
C GLU A 24 -11.67 -2.90 -7.54
N PRO A 25 -10.59 -2.85 -8.34
CA PRO A 25 -9.56 -3.87 -8.52
C PRO A 25 -8.64 -4.00 -7.28
N TYR A 26 -7.77 -5.01 -7.27
CA TYR A 26 -6.77 -5.22 -6.21
C TYR A 26 -5.47 -5.78 -6.78
N ASP A 27 -4.36 -5.52 -6.08
CA ASP A 27 -3.08 -6.19 -6.30
C ASP A 27 -2.98 -7.46 -5.44
N VAL A 28 -2.18 -8.43 -5.86
CA VAL A 28 -1.81 -9.58 -5.03
C VAL A 28 -0.30 -9.53 -4.78
N VAL A 29 0.09 -9.57 -3.52
CA VAL A 29 1.51 -9.64 -3.13
C VAL A 29 1.76 -10.95 -2.41
N GLU A 30 2.67 -11.74 -2.94
CA GLU A 30 3.17 -12.96 -2.33
C GLU A 30 4.52 -12.70 -1.68
N ALA A 31 4.76 -13.29 -0.52
CA ALA A 31 6.02 -13.18 0.20
C ALA A 31 6.49 -14.54 0.70
N ARG A 32 7.80 -14.77 0.67
CA ARG A 32 8.45 -15.90 1.31
C ARG A 32 9.72 -15.48 2.05
N ARG A 33 10.03 -16.14 3.15
CA ARG A 33 11.29 -15.91 3.88
C ARG A 33 12.50 -16.34 3.03
N ILE A 34 13.58 -15.57 3.12
CA ILE A 34 14.90 -15.91 2.60
C ILE A 34 15.95 -15.72 3.71
N SER A 35 17.06 -16.46 3.63
CA SER A 35 18.14 -16.41 4.64
C SER A 35 18.89 -15.10 4.68
N ASP A 36 19.09 -14.49 3.51
CA ASP A 36 19.76 -13.19 3.40
C ASP A 36 18.85 -12.09 3.97
N ARG A 37 19.39 -11.25 4.85
CA ARG A 37 18.63 -10.12 5.45
C ARG A 37 18.41 -8.98 4.46
N LYS A 38 17.73 -9.27 3.36
CA LYS A 38 17.41 -8.31 2.31
C LYS A 38 15.98 -8.50 1.81
N VAL A 39 15.45 -7.49 1.13
CA VAL A 39 14.22 -7.62 0.36
C VAL A 39 14.60 -7.78 -1.11
N VAL A 40 13.95 -8.70 -1.79
CA VAL A 40 14.10 -8.95 -3.22
C VAL A 40 12.72 -8.95 -3.87
N ILE A 41 12.60 -8.36 -5.04
CA ILE A 41 11.41 -8.48 -5.88
C ILE A 41 11.78 -9.44 -7.01
N GLU A 42 11.18 -10.63 -6.97
CA GLU A 42 11.47 -11.69 -7.95
C GLU A 42 10.75 -11.47 -9.27
N ASP A 43 9.52 -10.95 -9.19
CA ASP A 43 8.67 -10.77 -10.35
C ASP A 43 7.58 -9.73 -10.11
N ILE A 44 7.20 -9.05 -11.20
CA ILE A 44 6.04 -8.13 -11.25
C ILE A 44 5.28 -8.42 -12.53
N GLU A 45 4.04 -8.83 -12.43
CA GLU A 45 3.17 -9.13 -13.56
C GLU A 45 1.86 -8.30 -13.53
N GLY A 46 1.14 -8.27 -14.65
CA GLY A 46 -0.15 -7.61 -14.79
C GLY A 46 -0.09 -6.22 -15.44
N PRO A 47 -1.20 -5.45 -15.40
CA PRO A 47 -1.32 -4.16 -16.08
C PRO A 47 -0.23 -3.16 -15.66
N GLY A 48 0.56 -2.68 -16.62
CA GLY A 48 1.61 -1.68 -16.40
C GLY A 48 2.87 -2.19 -15.67
N ALA A 49 3.02 -3.50 -15.47
CA ALA A 49 4.16 -4.09 -14.74
C ALA A 49 5.51 -3.68 -15.33
N SER A 50 5.62 -3.56 -16.66
CA SER A 50 6.86 -3.17 -17.35
C SER A 50 7.37 -1.76 -16.99
N SER A 51 6.52 -0.90 -16.44
CA SER A 51 6.90 0.44 -15.98
C SER A 51 7.33 0.48 -14.51
N ILE A 52 7.21 -0.63 -13.78
CA ILE A 52 7.49 -0.72 -12.35
C ILE A 52 8.86 -1.34 -12.14
N THR A 53 9.71 -0.68 -11.35
CA THR A 53 11.04 -1.19 -11.03
C THR A 53 11.01 -2.39 -10.10
N THR A 54 11.88 -3.37 -10.33
CA THR A 54 12.14 -4.49 -9.41
C THR A 54 13.21 -4.16 -8.36
N ASP A 55 13.81 -2.96 -8.41
CA ASP A 55 14.70 -2.48 -7.36
C ASP A 55 13.90 -2.27 -6.05
N PRO A 56 14.12 -3.09 -5.00
CA PRO A 56 13.33 -3.02 -3.78
C PRO A 56 13.53 -1.71 -2.99
N THR A 57 14.55 -0.93 -3.30
CA THR A 57 14.80 0.37 -2.67
C THR A 57 14.04 1.51 -3.32
N ARG A 58 13.43 1.26 -4.49
CA ARG A 58 12.67 2.21 -5.29
C ARG A 58 11.24 1.76 -5.57
N ASN A 59 10.90 0.55 -5.16
CA ASN A 59 9.57 -0.05 -5.32
C ASN A 59 8.79 0.06 -4.01
N SER A 60 7.55 0.56 -4.04
CA SER A 60 6.74 0.81 -2.85
C SER A 60 6.53 -0.45 -2.00
N ALA A 61 6.26 -1.62 -2.61
CA ALA A 61 6.12 -2.87 -1.87
C ALA A 61 7.44 -3.29 -1.21
N GLY A 62 8.57 -3.12 -1.90
CA GLY A 62 9.90 -3.43 -1.39
C GLY A 62 10.29 -2.56 -0.20
N ILE A 63 10.06 -1.24 -0.31
CA ILE A 63 10.34 -0.28 0.77
C ILE A 63 9.49 -0.57 1.99
N ALA A 64 8.17 -0.80 1.80
CA ALA A 64 7.25 -1.10 2.88
C ALA A 64 7.57 -2.42 3.58
N ALA A 65 7.86 -3.48 2.83
CA ALA A 65 8.29 -4.76 3.39
C ALA A 65 9.58 -4.63 4.21
N ARG A 66 10.55 -3.85 3.73
CA ARG A 66 11.78 -3.56 4.47
C ARG A 66 11.50 -2.83 5.77
N ALA A 67 10.64 -1.81 5.75
CA ALA A 67 10.26 -1.07 6.95
C ALA A 67 9.62 -1.97 8.02
N VAL A 68 8.80 -2.95 7.61
CA VAL A 68 8.21 -3.95 8.51
C VAL A 68 9.29 -4.84 9.13
N LEU A 69 10.23 -5.37 8.33
CA LEU A 69 11.31 -6.23 8.83
C LEU A 69 12.23 -5.47 9.81
N GLU A 70 12.56 -4.22 9.50
CA GLU A 70 13.37 -3.35 10.35
C GLU A 70 12.67 -3.06 11.68
N LEU A 71 11.39 -2.67 11.64
CA LEU A 71 10.61 -2.36 12.85
C LEU A 71 10.45 -3.58 13.76
N ALA A 72 10.27 -4.76 13.17
CA ALA A 72 10.14 -6.03 13.89
C ALA A 72 11.49 -6.63 14.35
N GLY A 73 12.63 -6.06 13.94
CA GLY A 73 13.96 -6.64 14.23
C GLY A 73 14.14 -8.03 13.61
N ALA A 74 13.58 -8.29 12.42
CA ALA A 74 13.58 -9.60 11.79
C ALA A 74 14.98 -10.11 11.46
N GLY A 75 15.27 -11.35 11.79
CA GLY A 75 16.55 -12.02 11.50
C GLY A 75 16.68 -12.60 10.10
N PHE A 76 15.69 -12.39 9.23
CA PHE A 76 15.59 -12.96 7.87
C PHE A 76 15.22 -11.87 6.86
N GLY A 77 15.31 -12.18 5.59
CA GLY A 77 14.82 -11.32 4.51
C GLY A 77 13.59 -11.90 3.81
N VAL A 78 13.08 -11.18 2.82
CA VAL A 78 11.84 -11.52 2.12
C VAL A 78 12.04 -11.41 0.61
N ALA A 79 11.55 -12.41 -0.12
CA ALA A 79 11.35 -12.34 -1.55
C ALA A 79 9.86 -12.11 -1.85
N LEU A 80 9.57 -11.13 -2.70
CA LEU A 80 8.24 -10.71 -3.09
C LEU A 80 7.95 -11.04 -4.55
N ARG A 81 6.71 -11.45 -4.84
CA ARG A 81 6.13 -11.45 -6.19
C ARG A 81 4.88 -10.58 -6.16
N ILE A 82 4.72 -9.74 -7.16
CA ILE A 82 3.65 -8.74 -7.22
C ILE A 82 2.84 -8.96 -8.48
N LYS A 83 1.55 -9.26 -8.30
CA LYS A 83 0.58 -9.31 -9.40
C LYS A 83 -0.29 -8.07 -9.35
N LYS A 84 -0.05 -7.18 -10.29
CA LYS A 84 -0.83 -5.96 -10.43
C LYS A 84 -2.22 -6.26 -10.98
N GLY A 85 -3.25 -5.79 -10.28
CA GLY A 85 -4.60 -5.65 -10.80
C GLY A 85 -4.97 -4.19 -10.97
N ILE A 86 -4.19 -3.28 -10.36
CA ILE A 86 -4.39 -1.84 -10.38
C ILE A 86 -3.33 -1.22 -11.30
N ARG A 87 -3.77 -0.59 -12.41
CA ARG A 87 -2.86 0.09 -13.35
C ARG A 87 -2.10 1.23 -12.62
N PRO A 88 -0.78 1.36 -12.76
CA PRO A 88 -0.03 2.50 -12.26
C PRO A 88 -0.55 3.83 -12.84
N CYS A 89 -0.47 4.89 -12.06
CA CYS A 89 -0.91 6.24 -12.44
C CYS A 89 -2.39 6.34 -12.86
N SER A 90 -3.26 5.46 -12.34
CA SER A 90 -4.69 5.45 -12.61
C SER A 90 -5.52 6.33 -11.67
N GLY A 91 -4.90 6.97 -10.66
CA GLY A 91 -5.60 7.80 -9.68
C GLY A 91 -6.37 7.03 -8.59
N ILE A 92 -6.27 5.69 -8.55
CA ILE A 92 -6.95 4.84 -7.55
C ILE A 92 -5.98 4.11 -6.62
N GLY A 93 -4.93 4.77 -6.20
CA GLY A 93 -4.05 4.30 -5.12
C GLY A 93 -3.14 3.12 -5.47
N SER A 94 -2.71 2.95 -6.76
CA SER A 94 -1.90 1.80 -7.19
C SER A 94 -0.59 1.66 -6.41
N SER A 95 0.10 2.76 -6.10
CA SER A 95 1.34 2.75 -5.30
C SER A 95 1.04 2.35 -3.86
N GLY A 96 0.01 2.97 -3.26
CA GLY A 96 -0.45 2.67 -1.90
C GLY A 96 -0.87 1.22 -1.73
N ALA A 97 -1.57 0.64 -2.72
CA ALA A 97 -1.93 -0.78 -2.72
C ALA A 97 -0.68 -1.68 -2.74
N SER A 98 0.33 -1.38 -3.57
CA SER A 98 1.57 -2.12 -3.59
C SER A 98 2.34 -2.00 -2.27
N ALA A 99 2.39 -0.80 -1.68
CA ALA A 99 3.02 -0.57 -0.37
C ALA A 99 2.32 -1.35 0.76
N ALA A 100 0.98 -1.24 0.83
CA ALA A 100 0.18 -1.97 1.81
C ALA A 100 0.31 -3.49 1.65
N GLY A 101 0.25 -3.98 0.40
CA GLY A 101 0.45 -5.39 0.07
C GLY A 101 1.82 -5.90 0.52
N GLY A 102 2.89 -5.14 0.25
CA GLY A 102 4.26 -5.47 0.67
C GLY A 102 4.41 -5.52 2.19
N ALA A 103 3.89 -4.51 2.89
CA ALA A 103 3.88 -4.46 4.36
C ALA A 103 3.13 -5.64 4.96
N CYS A 104 1.88 -5.87 4.54
CA CYS A 104 1.05 -6.94 5.07
C CYS A 104 1.63 -8.33 4.75
N ALA A 105 2.16 -8.54 3.54
CA ALA A 105 2.75 -9.82 3.15
C ALA A 105 4.01 -10.13 3.96
N ALA A 106 4.88 -9.14 4.21
CA ALA A 106 6.04 -9.29 5.08
C ALA A 106 5.64 -9.59 6.52
N ASN A 107 4.61 -8.88 7.03
CA ASN A 107 4.10 -9.05 8.39
C ASN A 107 3.60 -10.47 8.68
N LEU A 108 2.93 -11.10 7.71
CA LEU A 108 2.47 -12.50 7.84
C LEU A 108 3.60 -13.50 8.04
N LEU A 109 4.85 -13.13 7.74
CA LEU A 109 6.01 -13.99 7.93
C LEU A 109 6.68 -13.81 9.29
N LEU A 110 6.28 -12.80 10.08
CA LEU A 110 6.84 -12.54 11.40
C LEU A 110 6.27 -13.53 12.44
N ASP A 111 7.11 -13.94 13.39
CA ASP A 111 6.69 -14.78 14.51
C ASP A 111 5.79 -13.99 15.50
N ARG A 112 5.97 -12.67 15.55
CA ARG A 112 5.12 -11.71 16.26
C ARG A 112 4.72 -10.60 15.28
N PRO A 113 3.53 -10.69 14.68
CA PRO A 113 3.05 -9.68 13.74
C PRO A 113 2.92 -8.30 14.39
N LEU A 114 3.25 -7.27 13.61
CA LEU A 114 3.00 -5.87 13.96
C LEU A 114 1.50 -5.58 13.91
N ARG A 115 1.07 -4.55 14.63
CA ARG A 115 -0.33 -4.06 14.59
C ARG A 115 -0.63 -3.35 13.28
N SER A 116 -1.91 -3.26 12.94
CA SER A 116 -2.34 -2.67 11.68
C SER A 116 -1.91 -1.21 11.51
N GLU A 117 -1.94 -0.41 12.58
CA GLU A 117 -1.50 0.99 12.55
C GLU A 117 0.01 1.10 12.26
N GLU A 118 0.82 0.18 12.78
CA GLU A 118 2.26 0.11 12.50
C GLU A 118 2.52 -0.25 11.03
N LEU A 119 1.68 -1.12 10.43
CA LEU A 119 1.74 -1.44 9.00
C LEU A 119 1.38 -0.24 8.14
N VAL A 120 0.36 0.54 8.53
CA VAL A 120 0.01 1.79 7.83
C VAL A 120 1.21 2.74 7.83
N VAL A 121 1.89 2.92 8.97
CA VAL A 121 3.09 3.77 9.07
C VAL A 121 4.22 3.24 8.16
N CYS A 122 4.47 1.92 8.15
CA CYS A 122 5.48 1.31 7.27
C CYS A 122 5.14 1.53 5.79
N ALA A 123 3.88 1.40 5.39
CA ALA A 123 3.43 1.63 4.02
C ALA A 123 3.47 3.12 3.64
N ALA A 124 3.13 4.04 4.57
CA ALA A 124 3.23 5.49 4.33
C ALA A 124 4.68 5.97 4.16
N ARG A 125 5.66 5.34 4.81
CA ARG A 125 7.10 5.59 4.54
C ARG A 125 7.48 5.23 3.11
N ALA A 126 6.88 4.20 2.52
CA ALA A 126 7.11 3.87 1.13
C ALA A 126 6.52 4.92 0.18
N GLU A 127 5.33 5.45 0.47
CA GLU A 127 4.76 6.57 -0.27
C GLU A 127 5.67 7.81 -0.16
N GLN A 128 6.15 8.16 1.03
CA GLN A 128 7.10 9.26 1.21
C GLN A 128 8.36 9.10 0.36
N ALA A 129 8.93 7.90 0.30
CA ALA A 129 10.13 7.63 -0.49
C ALA A 129 9.90 7.71 -2.00
N THR A 130 8.69 7.43 -2.48
CA THR A 130 8.36 7.39 -3.91
C THR A 130 7.68 8.66 -4.42
N SER A 131 6.80 9.28 -3.64
CA SER A 131 6.05 10.50 -4.00
C SER A 131 6.61 11.78 -3.38
N GLY A 132 7.40 11.69 -2.30
CA GLY A 132 8.02 12.81 -1.61
C GLY A 132 7.28 13.28 -0.36
N SER A 133 6.05 12.82 -0.10
CA SER A 133 5.26 13.22 1.05
C SER A 133 4.73 12.02 1.82
N PHE A 134 4.67 12.15 3.15
CA PHE A 134 4.12 11.12 4.03
C PHE A 134 2.60 11.24 4.04
N HIS A 135 1.93 10.47 3.18
CA HIS A 135 0.47 10.40 3.11
C HIS A 135 -0.02 9.00 3.47
N ALA A 136 -1.09 8.93 4.26
CA ALA A 136 -1.68 7.67 4.70
C ALA A 136 -3.13 7.46 4.21
N ASP A 137 -3.68 8.40 3.48
CA ASP A 137 -5.05 8.41 2.97
C ASP A 137 -5.34 7.29 1.94
N ASN A 138 -4.33 6.81 1.22
CA ASN A 138 -4.40 5.64 0.36
C ASN A 138 -3.97 4.35 1.06
N VAL A 139 -2.83 4.37 1.76
CA VAL A 139 -2.31 3.15 2.43
C VAL A 139 -3.15 2.75 3.64
N GLY A 140 -3.75 3.71 4.34
CA GLY A 140 -4.65 3.46 5.47
C GLY A 140 -5.79 2.51 5.09
N PRO A 141 -6.68 2.88 4.15
CA PRO A 141 -7.75 1.99 3.72
C PRO A 141 -7.24 0.72 3.02
N ALA A 142 -6.08 0.74 2.35
CA ALA A 142 -5.52 -0.47 1.74
C ALA A 142 -5.10 -1.52 2.79
N VAL A 143 -4.66 -1.08 3.98
CA VAL A 143 -4.28 -1.97 5.10
C VAL A 143 -5.50 -2.34 5.95
N LEU A 144 -6.32 -1.34 6.32
CA LEU A 144 -7.41 -1.51 7.30
C LEU A 144 -8.74 -1.94 6.69
N GLY A 145 -8.93 -1.67 5.40
CA GLY A 145 -10.22 -1.78 4.73
C GLY A 145 -11.20 -0.69 5.15
N GLY A 146 -12.38 -0.69 4.51
CA GLY A 146 -13.46 0.23 4.85
C GLY A 146 -13.17 1.70 4.51
N PHE A 147 -13.81 2.60 5.24
CA PHE A 147 -13.56 4.04 5.21
C PHE A 147 -12.61 4.40 6.35
N THR A 148 -11.57 5.18 6.08
CA THR A 148 -10.59 5.59 7.09
C THR A 148 -10.51 7.10 7.21
N VAL A 149 -10.28 7.56 8.44
CA VAL A 149 -10.08 8.96 8.79
C VAL A 149 -8.76 9.09 9.55
N ILE A 150 -7.84 9.87 9.02
CA ILE A 150 -6.60 10.22 9.70
C ILE A 150 -6.91 11.39 10.62
N ARG A 151 -6.84 11.13 11.92
CA ARG A 151 -7.08 12.15 12.94
C ARG A 151 -5.86 13.03 13.18
N SER A 152 -4.67 12.42 13.15
CA SER A 152 -3.40 13.11 13.41
C SER A 152 -2.26 12.36 12.75
N TYR A 153 -1.24 13.10 12.35
CA TYR A 153 0.03 12.56 11.88
C TYR A 153 1.11 12.53 12.99
N GLU A 154 0.96 13.35 14.05
CA GLU A 154 1.87 13.39 15.22
C GLU A 154 1.08 13.62 16.53
N PRO A 155 0.89 12.60 17.37
CA PRO A 155 1.15 11.17 17.12
C PRO A 155 0.24 10.65 15.98
N PHE A 156 0.69 9.59 15.27
CA PHE A 156 -0.11 9.03 14.18
C PHE A 156 -1.36 8.35 14.73
N GLU A 157 -2.52 8.82 14.31
CA GLU A 157 -3.82 8.27 14.69
C GLU A 157 -4.71 8.13 13.45
N ILE A 158 -5.21 6.92 13.21
CA ILE A 158 -6.13 6.60 12.12
C ILE A 158 -7.33 5.81 12.66
N HIS A 159 -8.52 6.17 12.21
CA HIS A 159 -9.76 5.47 12.57
C HIS A 159 -10.35 4.82 11.33
N ARG A 160 -10.81 3.57 11.50
CA ARG A 160 -11.55 2.84 10.49
C ARG A 160 -13.04 2.84 10.83
N MET A 161 -13.86 3.08 9.83
CA MET A 161 -15.32 2.96 9.90
C MET A 161 -15.81 1.98 8.84
N ASP A 162 -16.82 1.21 9.16
CA ASP A 162 -17.47 0.37 8.16
C ASP A 162 -18.43 1.24 7.33
N PRO A 163 -18.28 1.27 6.00
CA PRO A 163 -19.25 1.96 5.15
C PRO A 163 -20.63 1.27 5.22
N PRO A 164 -21.70 1.99 4.87
CA PRO A 164 -23.01 1.37 4.76
C PRO A 164 -23.00 0.15 3.82
N VAL A 165 -23.79 -0.89 4.15
CA VAL A 165 -23.78 -2.19 3.45
C VAL A 165 -24.06 -2.07 1.95
N GLU A 166 -24.83 -1.06 1.54
CA GLU A 166 -25.28 -0.84 0.16
C GLU A 166 -24.60 0.36 -0.51
N LEU A 167 -23.34 0.67 -0.13
CA LEU A 167 -22.60 1.75 -0.78
C LEU A 167 -22.10 1.32 -2.16
N GLY A 168 -22.73 1.83 -3.20
CA GLY A 168 -22.26 1.74 -4.57
C GLY A 168 -21.28 2.88 -4.89
N VAL A 169 -20.12 2.56 -5.45
CA VAL A 169 -19.12 3.55 -5.86
C VAL A 169 -18.91 3.46 -7.37
N VAL A 170 -19.05 4.59 -8.07
CA VAL A 170 -18.72 4.72 -9.49
C VAL A 170 -17.42 5.50 -9.61
N VAL A 171 -16.42 4.90 -10.24
CA VAL A 171 -15.12 5.52 -10.49
C VAL A 171 -14.96 5.77 -11.99
N THR A 172 -14.73 7.03 -12.35
CA THR A 172 -14.40 7.40 -13.74
C THR A 172 -12.91 7.66 -13.84
N MET A 173 -12.23 6.90 -14.66
CA MET A 173 -10.80 7.06 -14.91
C MET A 173 -10.58 7.60 -16.31
N PRO A 174 -9.99 8.80 -16.48
CA PRO A 174 -9.63 9.33 -17.78
C PRO A 174 -8.49 8.49 -18.38
N ASP A 175 -8.43 8.44 -19.73
CA ASP A 175 -7.39 7.68 -20.44
C ASP A 175 -6.09 8.50 -20.60
N PHE A 176 -5.64 9.13 -19.50
CA PHE A 176 -4.33 9.76 -19.41
C PHE A 176 -3.68 9.43 -18.05
N LEU A 177 -2.35 9.50 -18.01
CA LEU A 177 -1.59 9.21 -16.78
C LEU A 177 -1.68 10.38 -15.81
N VAL A 178 -2.05 10.10 -14.57
CA VAL A 178 -2.02 11.08 -13.47
C VAL A 178 -0.73 10.89 -12.68
N ASN A 179 0.15 11.90 -12.73
CA ASN A 179 1.36 11.92 -11.96
C ASN A 179 1.11 12.63 -10.62
N THR A 180 1.16 11.89 -9.52
CA THR A 180 0.89 12.42 -8.17
C THR A 180 1.82 13.56 -7.75
N ARG A 181 3.02 13.67 -8.37
CA ARG A 181 3.96 14.78 -8.09
C ARG A 181 3.59 16.09 -8.77
N GLU A 182 2.75 16.04 -9.79
CA GLU A 182 2.33 17.18 -10.61
C GLU A 182 0.88 17.59 -10.33
N ALA A 183 0.14 16.79 -9.57
CA ALA A 183 -1.23 17.02 -9.13
C ALA A 183 -1.24 17.78 -7.80
#